data_1966ae0ebfedc91ca38d519bf44a0f3e
#
_entry.id   1966ae0ebfedc91ca38d519bf44a0f3e
#
_cell.length_a   1.000
_cell.length_b   1.000
_cell.length_c   1.000
_cell.angle_alpha   90.00
_cell.angle_beta   90.00
_cell.angle_gamma   90.00
#
_symmetry.space_group_name_H-M   'P 1'
#
loop_
_entity.id
_entity.type
_entity.pdbx_description
1 polymer ?
#
loop_
_entity_poly.entity_id
_entity_poly.type
_entity_poly.pdbx_seq_one_letter_code
_entity_poly.pdbx_strand_id
1 'polypeptide(L)'
;MKNVALRSCQSYEYNQVNQQFEKLIQDIGGLHKYINKNSTVFIKLNLVIKKHPDEMATTHPMVLKVVAKHLLNHGCKVIVGDSPGGPYTKSALKSIYKTCGIESVCEELDIELNYDISEVKVNNPNGKLLKYITVIEPITKVDHVINLCKLKTHAMATFTGGVKNLFGVIPGVQKAQYHFKMPEVVDFTDALVDICSYVNPSLTIMDGIIGMEGEGPTAGNPRKVGVLLASPSPYAIDVVACKVINLNPNKVPTVQRCIERNLIKEDFSDICILGDNIDDMVIKDFKIPKNKSISFLRGMIPKNLEVYINKKLAGKPVINYKKCVK
;
A
#
# COMPACT_ATOMS: atom_id res chain seq x y z
N MET A 1 -20.03 10.74 3.01
CA MET A 1 -19.85 9.74 1.94
C MET A 1 -18.38 9.69 1.54
N LYS A 2 -17.84 8.48 1.38
CA LYS A 2 -16.48 8.24 0.88
C LYS A 2 -16.56 7.86 -0.59
N ASN A 3 -16.16 8.76 -1.46
CA ASN A 3 -16.22 8.54 -2.91
C ASN A 3 -15.06 7.66 -3.36
N VAL A 4 -15.36 6.65 -4.16
CA VAL A 4 -14.39 5.79 -4.84
C VAL A 4 -14.72 5.81 -6.32
N ALA A 5 -13.86 6.38 -7.13
CA ALA A 5 -13.97 6.26 -8.58
C ALA A 5 -13.45 4.90 -9.05
N LEU A 6 -14.14 4.29 -9.99
CA LEU A 6 -13.82 3.01 -10.63
C LEU A 6 -13.94 3.17 -12.14
N ARG A 7 -12.87 2.86 -12.87
CA ARG A 7 -12.85 2.89 -14.33
C ARG A 7 -12.24 1.62 -14.91
N SER A 8 -12.84 1.14 -15.98
CA SER A 8 -12.29 0.06 -16.80
C SER A 8 -11.01 0.54 -17.50
N CYS A 9 -9.93 -0.24 -17.34
CA CYS A 9 -8.66 0.00 -18.01
C CYS A 9 -8.02 -1.34 -18.37
N GLN A 10 -7.98 -1.69 -19.65
CA GLN A 10 -7.73 -3.05 -20.10
C GLN A 10 -6.27 -3.34 -20.44
N SER A 11 -5.42 -2.31 -20.55
CA SER A 11 -4.00 -2.45 -20.86
C SER A 11 -3.18 -1.32 -20.23
N TYR A 12 -1.85 -1.49 -20.23
CA TYR A 12 -0.90 -0.47 -19.81
C TYR A 12 -0.49 0.47 -20.97
N GLU A 13 -1.26 0.50 -22.08
CA GLU A 13 -1.04 1.48 -23.13
C GLU A 13 -1.23 2.90 -22.60
N TYR A 14 -0.24 3.79 -22.86
CA TYR A 14 -0.23 5.14 -22.30
C TYR A 14 -1.56 5.88 -22.50
N ASN A 15 -2.06 5.91 -23.75
CA ASN A 15 -3.28 6.65 -24.08
C ASN A 15 -4.50 6.10 -23.31
N GLN A 16 -4.58 4.78 -23.13
CA GLN A 16 -5.67 4.17 -22.39
C GLN A 16 -5.58 4.50 -20.90
N VAL A 17 -4.41 4.31 -20.30
CA VAL A 17 -4.21 4.63 -18.87
C VAL A 17 -4.46 6.11 -18.61
N ASN A 18 -3.95 7.00 -19.47
CA ASN A 18 -4.12 8.45 -19.35
C ASN A 18 -5.61 8.84 -19.42
N GLN A 19 -6.32 8.37 -20.44
CA GLN A 19 -7.74 8.69 -20.62
C GLN A 19 -8.57 8.20 -19.43
N GLN A 20 -8.32 6.97 -18.96
CA GLN A 20 -9.11 6.43 -17.84
C GLN A 20 -8.73 7.13 -16.53
N PHE A 21 -7.48 7.51 -16.34
CA PHE A 21 -7.05 8.28 -15.18
C PHE A 21 -7.68 9.67 -15.15
N GLU A 22 -7.76 10.37 -16.27
CA GLU A 22 -8.45 11.67 -16.37
C GLU A 22 -9.91 11.55 -15.92
N LYS A 23 -10.64 10.58 -16.45
CA LYS A 23 -12.02 10.31 -16.04
C LYS A 23 -12.13 9.97 -14.56
N LEU A 24 -11.22 9.11 -14.07
CA LEU A 24 -11.16 8.68 -12.68
C LEU A 24 -11.01 9.87 -11.71
N ILE A 25 -10.13 10.80 -12.03
CA ILE A 25 -9.91 12.01 -11.24
C ILE A 25 -11.08 12.99 -11.38
N GLN A 26 -11.68 13.08 -12.55
CA GLN A 26 -12.87 13.91 -12.78
C GLN A 26 -14.07 13.42 -11.95
N ASP A 27 -14.29 12.10 -11.86
CA ASP A 27 -15.38 11.51 -11.07
C ASP A 27 -15.35 11.91 -9.60
N ILE A 28 -14.16 12.01 -9.02
CA ILE A 28 -14.00 12.43 -7.62
C ILE A 28 -13.93 13.96 -7.44
N GLY A 29 -14.07 14.72 -8.52
CA GLY A 29 -14.17 16.18 -8.50
C GLY A 29 -12.90 16.94 -8.85
N GLY A 30 -11.90 16.27 -9.44
CA GLY A 30 -10.67 16.88 -9.93
C GLY A 30 -9.51 16.84 -8.94
N LEU A 31 -8.30 16.89 -9.50
CA LEU A 31 -7.06 16.80 -8.71
C LEU A 31 -6.92 17.97 -7.72
N HIS A 32 -7.34 19.18 -8.14
CA HIS A 32 -7.29 20.41 -7.34
C HIS A 32 -8.04 20.32 -5.99
N LYS A 33 -8.97 19.39 -5.87
CA LYS A 33 -9.71 19.16 -4.62
C LYS A 33 -8.86 18.48 -3.53
N TYR A 34 -7.80 17.79 -3.93
CA TYR A 34 -6.97 16.98 -3.04
C TYR A 34 -5.52 17.43 -2.97
N ILE A 35 -5.03 18.07 -4.03
CA ILE A 35 -3.63 18.46 -4.20
C ILE A 35 -3.59 19.95 -4.55
N ASN A 36 -2.89 20.73 -3.76
CA ASN A 36 -2.69 22.15 -4.02
C ASN A 36 -1.72 22.35 -5.19
N LYS A 37 -1.94 23.39 -5.99
CA LYS A 37 -0.95 23.80 -7.00
C LYS A 37 0.37 24.20 -6.35
N ASN A 38 1.47 23.98 -7.07
CA ASN A 38 2.83 24.33 -6.63
C ASN A 38 3.28 23.66 -5.31
N SER A 39 2.62 22.57 -4.90
CA SER A 39 3.00 21.79 -3.74
C SER A 39 4.05 20.74 -4.08
N THR A 40 4.74 20.24 -3.06
CA THR A 40 5.62 19.08 -3.15
C THR A 40 4.82 17.83 -2.83
N VAL A 41 4.81 16.86 -3.75
CA VAL A 41 4.04 15.62 -3.66
C VAL A 41 4.97 14.42 -3.64
N PHE A 42 4.83 13.57 -2.63
CA PHE A 42 5.49 12.27 -2.57
C PHE A 42 4.57 11.19 -3.14
N ILE A 43 4.94 10.56 -4.25
CA ILE A 43 4.26 9.36 -4.77
C ILE A 43 4.84 8.14 -4.07
N LYS A 44 4.08 7.58 -3.13
CA LYS A 44 4.40 6.33 -2.43
C LYS A 44 4.00 5.14 -3.27
N LEU A 45 4.97 4.47 -3.85
CA LEU A 45 4.79 3.29 -4.70
C LEU A 45 4.49 2.01 -3.90
N ASN A 46 4.23 0.92 -4.59
CA ASN A 46 4.24 -0.44 -4.06
C ASN A 46 5.37 -1.23 -4.72
N LEU A 47 6.54 -1.31 -4.09
CA LEU A 47 7.71 -2.00 -4.67
C LEU A 47 8.04 -3.31 -3.95
N VAL A 48 7.60 -3.53 -2.74
CA VAL A 48 7.74 -4.75 -1.92
C VAL A 48 9.16 -5.34 -1.92
N ILE A 49 9.62 -5.82 -3.08
CA ILE A 49 10.97 -6.38 -3.35
C ILE A 49 11.35 -6.10 -4.81
N LYS A 50 12.59 -6.45 -5.17
CA LYS A 50 13.11 -6.36 -6.54
C LYS A 50 12.38 -7.35 -7.46
N LYS A 51 11.48 -6.84 -8.32
CA LYS A 51 10.66 -7.62 -9.26
C LYS A 51 10.49 -6.87 -10.58
N HIS A 52 10.49 -7.61 -11.71
CA HIS A 52 10.18 -7.02 -12.99
C HIS A 52 8.70 -6.61 -13.07
N PRO A 53 8.32 -5.55 -13.81
CA PRO A 53 6.92 -5.13 -13.93
C PRO A 53 5.96 -6.25 -14.37
N ASP A 54 6.39 -7.13 -15.27
CA ASP A 54 5.59 -8.26 -15.79
C ASP A 54 5.24 -9.32 -14.73
N GLU A 55 5.94 -9.31 -13.58
CA GLU A 55 5.62 -10.19 -12.46
C GLU A 55 4.43 -9.66 -11.63
N MET A 56 3.92 -8.46 -11.95
CA MET A 56 2.75 -7.80 -11.34
C MET A 56 2.78 -7.71 -9.81
N ALA A 57 3.98 -7.76 -9.23
CA ALA A 57 4.19 -7.62 -7.79
C ALA A 57 4.29 -6.17 -7.34
N THR A 58 4.57 -5.25 -8.26
CA THR A 58 4.86 -3.84 -8.00
C THR A 58 3.88 -2.92 -8.75
N THR A 59 3.80 -1.65 -8.33
CA THR A 59 3.13 -0.61 -9.13
C THR A 59 3.75 -0.60 -10.53
N HIS A 60 2.90 -0.62 -11.56
CA HIS A 60 3.38 -0.63 -12.94
C HIS A 60 3.93 0.75 -13.35
N PRO A 61 5.10 0.83 -14.01
CA PRO A 61 5.73 2.10 -14.42
C PRO A 61 4.81 3.01 -15.22
N MET A 62 3.96 2.45 -16.09
CA MET A 62 3.02 3.23 -16.89
C MET A 62 1.99 3.98 -16.03
N VAL A 63 1.49 3.37 -14.96
CA VAL A 63 0.56 4.05 -14.05
C VAL A 63 1.27 5.17 -13.29
N LEU A 64 2.52 4.93 -12.84
CA LEU A 64 3.36 5.99 -12.27
C LEU A 64 3.55 7.14 -13.25
N LYS A 65 3.90 6.83 -14.51
CA LYS A 65 4.14 7.85 -15.56
C LYS A 65 2.92 8.76 -15.74
N VAL A 66 1.74 8.19 -15.86
CA VAL A 66 0.49 8.96 -16.01
C VAL A 66 0.22 9.82 -14.79
N VAL A 67 0.26 9.25 -13.59
CA VAL A 67 0.01 9.99 -12.34
C VAL A 67 1.00 11.15 -12.17
N ALA A 68 2.29 10.89 -12.37
CA ALA A 68 3.34 11.90 -12.24
C ALA A 68 3.16 13.03 -13.26
N LYS A 69 2.81 12.71 -14.50
CA LYS A 69 2.59 13.71 -15.57
C LYS A 69 1.43 14.64 -15.25
N HIS A 70 0.33 14.09 -14.70
CA HIS A 70 -0.81 14.92 -14.24
C HIS A 70 -0.43 15.83 -13.08
N LEU A 71 0.41 15.38 -12.15
CA LEU A 71 0.91 16.22 -11.05
C LEU A 71 1.85 17.34 -11.56
N LEU A 72 2.74 17.02 -12.49
CA LEU A 72 3.60 18.03 -13.13
C LEU A 72 2.77 19.09 -13.87
N ASN A 73 1.76 18.66 -14.64
CA ASN A 73 0.83 19.56 -15.31
C ASN A 73 -0.01 20.40 -14.33
N HIS A 74 -0.21 19.90 -13.10
CA HIS A 74 -0.85 20.65 -12.01
C HIS A 74 0.10 21.67 -11.34
N GLY A 75 1.38 21.68 -11.72
CA GLY A 75 2.43 22.58 -11.18
C GLY A 75 3.12 22.03 -9.93
N CYS A 76 2.97 20.74 -9.61
CA CYS A 76 3.59 20.16 -8.42
C CYS A 76 5.06 19.77 -8.65
N LYS A 77 5.88 19.88 -7.60
CA LYS A 77 7.15 19.16 -7.52
C LYS A 77 6.86 17.71 -7.12
N VAL A 78 7.36 16.75 -7.90
CA VAL A 78 7.09 15.31 -7.68
C VAL A 78 8.34 14.61 -7.18
N ILE A 79 8.18 13.87 -6.07
CA ILE A 79 9.19 12.96 -5.51
C ILE A 79 8.60 11.56 -5.53
N VAL A 80 9.33 10.59 -6.03
CA VAL A 80 8.87 9.19 -6.15
C VAL A 80 9.68 8.29 -5.23
N GLY A 81 9.02 7.42 -4.46
CA GLY A 81 9.75 6.51 -3.60
C GLY A 81 8.93 5.43 -2.92
N ASP A 82 9.65 4.53 -2.29
CA ASP A 82 9.14 3.47 -1.41
C ASP A 82 10.24 3.07 -0.43
N SER A 83 9.88 2.38 0.65
CA SER A 83 10.81 1.58 1.43
C SER A 83 10.45 0.10 1.23
N PRO A 84 11.08 -0.61 0.29
CA PRO A 84 10.84 -2.04 0.07
C PRO A 84 11.24 -2.90 1.27
N GLY A 85 10.87 -4.18 1.26
CA GLY A 85 11.35 -5.15 2.24
C GLY A 85 12.86 -5.44 2.07
N GLY A 86 13.54 -5.72 3.18
CA GLY A 86 14.98 -5.99 3.17
C GLY A 86 15.85 -4.76 3.51
N PRO A 87 17.13 -4.74 3.09
CA PRO A 87 18.04 -3.64 3.39
C PRO A 87 17.56 -2.31 2.83
N TYR A 88 17.44 -1.29 3.66
CA TYR A 88 17.07 0.06 3.25
C TYR A 88 18.34 0.88 3.05
N THR A 89 18.96 0.72 1.89
CA THR A 89 20.23 1.37 1.49
C THR A 89 20.09 1.96 0.09
N LYS A 90 20.88 2.99 -0.22
CA LYS A 90 20.89 3.61 -1.55
C LYS A 90 21.14 2.60 -2.67
N SER A 91 22.07 1.67 -2.47
CA SER A 91 22.40 0.63 -3.47
C SER A 91 21.26 -0.34 -3.70
N ALA A 92 20.55 -0.76 -2.62
CA ALA A 92 19.37 -1.61 -2.74
C ALA A 92 18.23 -0.88 -3.47
N LEU A 93 17.95 0.37 -3.10
CA LEU A 93 16.95 1.20 -3.76
C LEU A 93 17.25 1.36 -5.25
N LYS A 94 18.50 1.70 -5.62
CA LYS A 94 18.89 1.83 -7.03
C LYS A 94 18.64 0.55 -7.82
N SER A 95 19.03 -0.60 -7.26
CA SER A 95 18.78 -1.90 -7.91
C SER A 95 17.29 -2.21 -8.08
N ILE A 96 16.46 -1.89 -7.08
CA ILE A 96 15.02 -2.11 -7.10
C ILE A 96 14.36 -1.18 -8.12
N TYR A 97 14.61 0.13 -8.06
CA TYR A 97 14.03 1.11 -8.97
C TYR A 97 14.35 0.80 -10.43
N LYS A 98 15.60 0.43 -10.71
CA LYS A 98 16.00 0.01 -12.06
C LYS A 98 15.24 -1.22 -12.54
N THR A 99 15.18 -2.27 -11.72
CA THR A 99 14.51 -3.52 -12.10
C THR A 99 13.00 -3.35 -12.25
N CYS A 100 12.38 -2.53 -11.38
CA CYS A 100 10.94 -2.25 -11.45
C CYS A 100 10.56 -1.24 -12.56
N GLY A 101 11.51 -0.72 -13.33
CA GLY A 101 11.27 0.24 -14.41
C GLY A 101 10.89 1.65 -13.93
N ILE A 102 11.11 1.96 -12.64
CA ILE A 102 10.77 3.26 -12.06
C ILE A 102 11.79 4.32 -12.40
N GLU A 103 13.09 3.95 -12.39
CA GLU A 103 14.21 4.85 -12.72
C GLU A 103 14.01 5.51 -14.09
N SER A 104 13.69 4.71 -15.12
CA SER A 104 13.47 5.23 -16.49
C SER A 104 12.29 6.20 -16.60
N VAL A 105 11.22 5.99 -15.84
CA VAL A 105 10.08 6.92 -15.82
C VAL A 105 10.47 8.24 -15.17
N CYS A 106 11.23 8.19 -14.07
CA CYS A 106 11.68 9.40 -13.40
C CYS A 106 12.68 10.20 -14.24
N GLU A 107 13.61 9.52 -14.94
CA GLU A 107 14.53 10.15 -15.89
C GLU A 107 13.79 10.78 -17.08
N GLU A 108 12.81 10.08 -17.66
CA GLU A 108 12.02 10.61 -18.80
C GLU A 108 11.22 11.88 -18.43
N LEU A 109 10.70 11.93 -17.20
CA LEU A 109 9.86 13.04 -16.74
C LEU A 109 10.63 14.13 -15.98
N ASP A 110 11.93 13.96 -15.80
CA ASP A 110 12.79 14.84 -14.98
C ASP A 110 12.22 15.08 -13.58
N ILE A 111 11.84 13.99 -12.89
CA ILE A 111 11.31 14.01 -11.53
C ILE A 111 12.23 13.32 -10.54
N GLU A 112 12.15 13.76 -9.29
CA GLU A 112 13.03 13.28 -8.23
C GLU A 112 12.72 11.84 -7.83
N LEU A 113 13.70 10.95 -7.95
CA LEU A 113 13.66 9.60 -7.41
C LEU A 113 14.33 9.57 -6.04
N ASN A 114 13.60 9.18 -5.02
CA ASN A 114 14.06 9.24 -3.64
C ASN A 114 15.17 8.23 -3.32
N TYR A 115 16.33 8.73 -2.95
CA TYR A 115 17.46 7.97 -2.40
C TYR A 115 17.82 8.36 -0.96
N ASP A 116 17.03 9.24 -0.34
CA ASP A 116 17.18 9.56 1.07
C ASP A 116 16.69 8.38 1.92
N ILE A 117 17.61 7.83 2.72
CA ILE A 117 17.37 6.69 3.60
C ILE A 117 17.26 7.11 5.07
N SER A 118 17.14 8.40 5.33
CA SER A 118 16.94 8.91 6.68
C SER A 118 15.60 8.45 7.26
N GLU A 119 15.59 8.30 8.57
CA GLU A 119 14.45 7.80 9.35
C GLU A 119 14.14 8.79 10.46
N VAL A 120 12.87 8.97 10.74
CA VAL A 120 12.41 9.81 11.85
C VAL A 120 11.36 9.07 12.68
N LYS A 121 11.49 9.18 14.00
CA LYS A 121 10.48 8.71 14.93
C LYS A 121 9.44 9.81 15.16
N VAL A 122 8.21 9.53 14.82
CA VAL A 122 7.08 10.46 14.90
C VAL A 122 6.10 10.04 15.99
N ASN A 123 5.44 11.04 16.59
CA ASN A 123 4.36 10.83 17.54
C ASN A 123 3.05 10.52 16.80
N ASN A 124 2.32 9.51 17.25
CA ASN A 124 1.02 9.11 16.72
C ASN A 124 -0.02 9.01 17.85
N PRO A 125 -0.43 10.14 18.44
CA PRO A 125 -1.29 10.16 19.64
C PRO A 125 -2.63 9.45 19.41
N ASN A 126 -3.16 9.52 18.19
CA ASN A 126 -4.43 8.90 17.79
C ASN A 126 -4.31 7.42 17.42
N GLY A 127 -3.09 6.87 17.32
CA GLY A 127 -2.90 5.44 17.06
C GLY A 127 -3.51 4.60 18.18
N LYS A 128 -4.16 3.51 17.82
CA LYS A 128 -4.71 2.56 18.80
C LYS A 128 -3.58 1.78 19.49
N LEU A 129 -2.68 1.22 18.69
CA LEU A 129 -1.58 0.37 19.14
C LEU A 129 -0.23 1.11 19.09
N LEU A 130 0.04 1.84 18.01
CA LEU A 130 1.32 2.51 17.77
C LEU A 130 1.23 3.99 18.16
N LYS A 131 1.71 4.32 19.37
CA LYS A 131 1.81 5.72 19.82
C LYS A 131 3.02 6.45 19.24
N TYR A 132 3.99 5.71 18.75
CA TYR A 132 5.16 6.20 18.02
C TYR A 132 5.42 5.30 16.83
N ILE A 133 5.79 5.91 15.72
CA ILE A 133 6.10 5.20 14.47
C ILE A 133 7.45 5.72 13.98
N THR A 134 8.34 4.83 13.55
CA THR A 134 9.52 5.23 12.79
C THR A 134 9.18 5.13 11.31
N VAL A 135 9.29 6.23 10.60
CA VAL A 135 9.00 6.33 9.17
C VAL A 135 10.21 6.82 8.38
N ILE A 136 10.21 6.59 7.08
CA ILE A 136 11.18 7.24 6.18
C ILE A 136 10.95 8.75 6.24
N GLU A 137 12.01 9.51 6.48
CA GLU A 137 11.90 10.94 6.72
C GLU A 137 11.34 11.74 5.51
N PRO A 138 11.62 11.39 4.24
CA PRO A 138 11.10 12.13 3.09
C PRO A 138 9.59 12.35 3.08
N ILE A 139 8.79 11.41 3.60
CA ILE A 139 7.32 11.60 3.64
C ILE A 139 6.86 12.68 4.60
N THR A 140 7.70 13.09 5.57
CA THR A 140 7.37 14.13 6.54
C THR A 140 7.73 15.54 6.07
N LYS A 141 8.42 15.65 4.92
CA LYS A 141 8.95 16.89 4.35
C LYS A 141 8.17 17.36 3.11
N VAL A 142 7.02 16.77 2.84
CA VAL A 142 6.20 17.09 1.66
C VAL A 142 4.82 17.58 2.07
N ASP A 143 4.16 18.30 1.17
CA ASP A 143 2.82 18.83 1.41
C ASP A 143 1.75 17.75 1.27
N HIS A 144 1.95 16.82 0.32
CA HIS A 144 0.99 15.76 0.01
C HIS A 144 1.68 14.41 -0.20
N VAL A 145 0.99 13.34 0.21
CA VAL A 145 1.35 11.96 -0.13
C VAL A 145 0.27 11.37 -1.03
N ILE A 146 0.66 10.89 -2.20
CA ILE A 146 -0.18 10.03 -3.03
C ILE A 146 0.21 8.58 -2.80
N ASN A 147 -0.75 7.77 -2.40
CA ASN A 147 -0.59 6.35 -2.19
C ASN A 147 -0.90 5.59 -3.49
N LEU A 148 0.12 5.24 -4.27
CA LEU A 148 -0.02 4.53 -5.54
C LEU A 148 0.18 3.03 -5.32
N CYS A 149 -0.91 2.33 -5.00
CA CYS A 149 -0.90 0.93 -4.60
C CYS A 149 -1.19 -0.03 -5.77
N LYS A 150 -0.97 -1.31 -5.52
CA LYS A 150 -1.22 -2.42 -6.45
C LYS A 150 -2.29 -3.35 -5.88
N LEU A 151 -3.27 -3.76 -6.71
CA LEU A 151 -4.26 -4.74 -6.33
C LEU A 151 -3.63 -6.14 -6.26
N LYS A 152 -3.55 -6.71 -5.04
CA LYS A 152 -2.92 -8.02 -4.82
C LYS A 152 -3.57 -8.78 -3.68
N THR A 153 -3.49 -10.11 -3.76
CA THR A 153 -3.69 -10.98 -2.60
C THR A 153 -2.50 -10.91 -1.64
N HIS A 154 -2.69 -11.44 -0.44
CA HIS A 154 -1.66 -11.56 0.58
C HIS A 154 -1.92 -12.79 1.44
N ALA A 155 -0.95 -13.68 1.53
CA ALA A 155 -1.11 -14.94 2.27
C ALA A 155 -1.55 -14.75 3.75
N MET A 156 -1.07 -13.69 4.41
CA MET A 156 -1.38 -13.39 5.81
C MET A 156 -2.59 -12.46 5.99
N ALA A 157 -2.65 -11.37 5.22
CA ALA A 157 -3.70 -10.35 5.36
C ALA A 157 -4.84 -10.53 4.36
N THR A 158 -4.89 -11.64 3.63
CA THR A 158 -5.84 -11.98 2.56
C THR A 158 -5.74 -11.07 1.35
N PHE A 159 -5.72 -9.75 1.57
CA PHE A 159 -5.69 -8.70 0.55
C PHE A 159 -4.65 -7.63 0.91
N THR A 160 -4.07 -7.01 -0.09
CA THR A 160 -3.23 -5.81 0.05
C THR A 160 -3.64 -4.78 -0.99
N GLY A 161 -3.94 -3.60 -0.51
CA GLY A 161 -4.40 -2.45 -1.29
C GLY A 161 -3.88 -1.15 -0.69
N GLY A 162 -4.75 -0.17 -0.56
CA GLY A 162 -4.43 1.17 -0.07
C GLY A 162 -3.89 1.18 1.37
N VAL A 163 -4.57 0.52 2.30
CA VAL A 163 -4.15 0.50 3.72
C VAL A 163 -2.77 -0.15 3.87
N LYS A 164 -2.61 -1.37 3.37
CA LYS A 164 -1.37 -2.11 3.57
C LYS A 164 -0.19 -1.55 2.76
N ASN A 165 -0.41 -0.84 1.66
CA ASN A 165 0.68 -0.22 0.91
C ASN A 165 1.45 0.79 1.76
N LEU A 166 0.77 1.49 2.66
CA LEU A 166 1.39 2.47 3.55
C LEU A 166 2.31 1.86 4.61
N PHE A 167 2.29 0.54 4.81
CA PHE A 167 3.34 -0.15 5.57
C PHE A 167 4.74 0.04 4.94
N GLY A 168 4.81 0.37 3.64
CA GLY A 168 6.04 0.72 2.94
C GLY A 168 6.67 2.06 3.37
N VAL A 169 6.06 2.85 4.27
CA VAL A 169 6.73 4.01 4.87
C VAL A 169 7.60 3.62 6.07
N ILE A 170 7.45 2.40 6.58
CA ILE A 170 8.33 1.86 7.62
C ILE A 170 9.66 1.47 6.97
N PRO A 171 10.82 1.87 7.54
CA PRO A 171 12.12 1.51 6.99
C PRO A 171 12.33 0.00 6.86
N GLY A 172 12.83 -0.43 5.73
CA GLY A 172 13.07 -1.79 5.24
C GLY A 172 13.07 -2.91 6.28
N VAL A 173 14.20 -3.13 6.96
CA VAL A 173 14.37 -4.23 7.93
C VAL A 173 13.47 -4.12 9.17
N GLN A 174 13.02 -2.93 9.52
CA GLN A 174 12.12 -2.74 10.66
C GLN A 174 10.77 -3.42 10.44
N LYS A 175 10.33 -3.62 9.17
CA LYS A 175 9.10 -4.35 8.86
C LYS A 175 9.08 -5.78 9.42
N ALA A 176 10.23 -6.47 9.40
CA ALA A 176 10.35 -7.79 9.98
C ALA A 176 10.08 -7.77 11.50
N GLN A 177 10.51 -6.71 12.20
CA GLN A 177 10.25 -6.56 13.63
C GLN A 177 8.75 -6.45 13.96
N TYR A 178 7.95 -5.83 13.07
CA TYR A 178 6.49 -5.76 13.24
C TYR A 178 5.88 -7.15 13.20
N HIS A 179 6.30 -8.02 12.28
CA HIS A 179 5.82 -9.41 12.21
C HIS A 179 6.21 -10.22 13.44
N PHE A 180 7.41 -10.00 14.00
CA PHE A 180 7.85 -10.70 15.20
C PHE A 180 7.18 -10.19 16.48
N LYS A 181 7.00 -8.88 16.60
CA LYS A 181 6.39 -8.25 17.78
C LYS A 181 4.88 -8.40 17.83
N MET A 182 4.24 -8.56 16.67
CA MET A 182 2.79 -8.67 16.51
C MET A 182 2.45 -9.96 15.75
N PRO A 183 2.58 -11.12 16.40
CA PRO A 183 2.31 -12.41 15.77
C PRO A 183 0.82 -12.62 15.48
N GLU A 184 -0.07 -11.92 16.21
CA GLU A 184 -1.50 -11.99 16.00
C GLU A 184 -1.93 -11.10 14.83
N VAL A 185 -2.82 -11.63 13.96
CA VAL A 185 -3.33 -10.90 12.79
C VAL A 185 -3.98 -9.59 13.20
N VAL A 186 -4.69 -9.60 14.32
CA VAL A 186 -5.42 -8.45 14.86
C VAL A 186 -4.44 -7.31 15.18
N ASP A 187 -3.39 -7.58 15.95
CA ASP A 187 -2.41 -6.57 16.35
C ASP A 187 -1.65 -6.03 15.14
N PHE A 188 -1.22 -6.95 14.25
CA PHE A 188 -0.52 -6.54 13.04
C PHE A 188 -1.40 -5.64 12.14
N THR A 189 -2.68 -6.00 11.98
CA THR A 189 -3.59 -5.20 11.14
C THR A 189 -4.01 -3.90 11.82
N ASP A 190 -4.12 -3.86 13.15
CA ASP A 190 -4.28 -2.62 13.90
C ASP A 190 -3.09 -1.68 13.71
N ALA A 191 -1.86 -2.21 13.71
CA ALA A 191 -0.65 -1.42 13.40
C ALA A 191 -0.67 -0.88 11.96
N LEU A 192 -1.13 -1.68 10.98
CA LEU A 192 -1.27 -1.21 9.59
C LEU A 192 -2.26 -0.04 9.48
N VAL A 193 -3.39 -0.11 10.20
CA VAL A 193 -4.37 0.97 10.22
C VAL A 193 -3.82 2.21 10.94
N ASP A 194 -3.04 2.05 12.02
CA ASP A 194 -2.37 3.16 12.70
C ASP A 194 -1.40 3.89 11.76
N ILE A 195 -0.58 3.14 11.00
CA ILE A 195 0.35 3.70 10.03
C ILE A 195 -0.41 4.42 8.91
N CYS A 196 -1.47 3.81 8.39
CA CYS A 196 -2.31 4.39 7.36
C CYS A 196 -2.96 5.71 7.83
N SER A 197 -3.49 5.72 9.05
CA SER A 197 -4.10 6.91 9.64
C SER A 197 -3.08 8.01 9.92
N TYR A 198 -1.84 7.66 10.30
CA TYR A 198 -0.77 8.63 10.48
C TYR A 198 -0.37 9.30 9.17
N VAL A 199 -0.12 8.49 8.11
CA VAL A 199 0.28 9.03 6.79
C VAL A 199 -0.83 9.86 6.17
N ASN A 200 -2.08 9.42 6.34
CA ASN A 200 -3.28 10.10 5.86
C ASN A 200 -3.11 10.64 4.42
N PRO A 201 -2.95 9.75 3.41
CA PRO A 201 -2.63 10.17 2.06
C PRO A 201 -3.73 11.07 1.49
N SER A 202 -3.35 12.13 0.78
CA SER A 202 -4.29 13.05 0.13
C SER A 202 -5.13 12.35 -0.94
N LEU A 203 -4.55 11.35 -1.58
CA LEU A 203 -5.21 10.51 -2.59
C LEU A 203 -4.59 9.12 -2.61
N THR A 204 -5.44 8.10 -2.73
CA THR A 204 -5.03 6.72 -3.01
C THR A 204 -5.48 6.35 -4.42
N ILE A 205 -4.54 5.86 -5.22
CA ILE A 205 -4.78 5.36 -6.58
C ILE A 205 -4.35 3.90 -6.60
N MET A 206 -5.21 3.02 -7.12
CA MET A 206 -4.93 1.60 -7.18
C MET A 206 -4.79 1.12 -8.62
N ASP A 207 -3.61 0.60 -8.93
CA ASP A 207 -3.35 -0.14 -10.15
C ASP A 207 -3.95 -1.56 -10.02
N GLY A 208 -5.09 -1.76 -10.64
CA GLY A 208 -5.79 -3.03 -10.79
C GLY A 208 -5.92 -3.46 -12.25
N ILE A 209 -5.10 -2.94 -13.18
CA ILE A 209 -5.15 -3.35 -14.59
C ILE A 209 -4.81 -4.83 -14.71
N ILE A 210 -3.65 -5.23 -14.20
CA ILE A 210 -3.30 -6.63 -13.96
C ILE A 210 -2.93 -6.75 -12.49
N GLY A 211 -3.76 -7.43 -11.73
CA GLY A 211 -3.53 -7.68 -10.31
C GLY A 211 -2.69 -8.95 -10.10
N MET A 212 -2.49 -9.32 -8.83
CA MET A 212 -1.87 -10.58 -8.43
C MET A 212 -2.85 -11.41 -7.63
N GLU A 213 -3.14 -12.63 -8.07
CA GLU A 213 -3.98 -13.60 -7.37
C GLU A 213 -3.15 -14.74 -6.74
N GLY A 214 -3.73 -15.53 -5.85
CA GLY A 214 -3.09 -16.67 -5.21
C GLY A 214 -2.12 -16.29 -4.10
N GLU A 215 -0.92 -16.86 -4.06
CA GLU A 215 0.04 -16.75 -2.95
C GLU A 215 0.81 -15.41 -2.94
N GLY A 216 0.08 -14.27 -3.04
CA GLY A 216 0.69 -12.95 -2.91
C GLY A 216 1.32 -12.70 -1.53
N PRO A 217 2.11 -11.64 -1.37
CA PRO A 217 2.21 -10.46 -2.22
C PRO A 217 3.28 -10.52 -3.33
N THR A 218 4.08 -11.60 -3.43
CA THR A 218 5.24 -11.69 -4.33
C THR A 218 5.36 -13.00 -5.09
N ALA A 219 4.61 -14.03 -4.69
CA ALA A 219 4.66 -15.38 -5.27
C ALA A 219 3.31 -15.81 -5.88
N GLY A 220 2.37 -14.88 -6.04
CA GLY A 220 1.12 -15.11 -6.75
C GLY A 220 1.29 -15.04 -8.26
N ASN A 221 0.19 -15.20 -8.98
CA ASN A 221 0.15 -15.17 -10.44
C ASN A 221 -0.46 -13.85 -10.92
N PRO A 222 0.01 -13.28 -12.04
CA PRO A 222 -0.65 -12.18 -12.73
C PRO A 222 -2.10 -12.56 -13.09
N ARG A 223 -3.03 -11.66 -12.84
CA ARG A 223 -4.44 -11.81 -13.19
C ARG A 223 -4.97 -10.52 -13.79
N LYS A 224 -5.51 -10.58 -14.99
CA LYS A 224 -6.18 -9.44 -15.60
C LYS A 224 -7.44 -9.11 -14.78
N VAL A 225 -7.47 -7.91 -14.20
CA VAL A 225 -8.63 -7.36 -13.46
C VAL A 225 -9.25 -6.23 -14.26
N GLY A 226 -8.44 -5.44 -14.95
CA GLY A 226 -8.90 -4.47 -15.93
C GLY A 226 -9.49 -3.20 -15.32
N VAL A 227 -9.05 -2.79 -14.11
CA VAL A 227 -9.58 -1.60 -13.42
C VAL A 227 -8.50 -0.66 -12.95
N LEU A 228 -8.85 0.63 -12.89
CA LEU A 228 -8.20 1.65 -12.08
C LEU A 228 -9.18 2.17 -11.04
N LEU A 229 -8.70 2.42 -9.82
CA LEU A 229 -9.51 3.04 -8.76
C LEU A 229 -8.79 4.26 -8.20
N ALA A 230 -9.58 5.26 -7.74
CA ALA A 230 -9.06 6.38 -6.97
C ALA A 230 -10.04 6.79 -5.86
N SER A 231 -9.49 7.15 -4.71
CA SER A 231 -10.27 7.63 -3.56
C SER A 231 -9.38 8.45 -2.62
N PRO A 232 -9.90 9.50 -1.97
CA PRO A 232 -9.22 10.10 -0.84
C PRO A 232 -9.19 9.18 0.40
N SER A 233 -10.02 8.12 0.42
CA SER A 233 -10.08 7.16 1.52
C SER A 233 -9.39 5.84 1.14
N PRO A 234 -8.22 5.53 1.70
CA PRO A 234 -7.55 4.24 1.51
C PRO A 234 -8.37 3.06 2.05
N TYR A 235 -9.28 3.32 2.97
CA TYR A 235 -10.18 2.32 3.55
C TYR A 235 -11.30 1.95 2.58
N ALA A 236 -11.93 2.95 1.97
CA ALA A 236 -13.03 2.75 1.04
C ALA A 236 -12.57 2.09 -0.27
N ILE A 237 -11.40 2.47 -0.77
CA ILE A 237 -10.85 1.88 -2.00
C ILE A 237 -10.56 0.38 -1.83
N ASP A 238 -10.11 -0.06 -0.64
CA ASP A 238 -9.87 -1.47 -0.35
C ASP A 238 -11.18 -2.27 -0.33
N VAL A 239 -12.28 -1.69 0.17
CA VAL A 239 -13.62 -2.32 0.13
C VAL A 239 -14.08 -2.51 -1.31
N VAL A 240 -13.98 -1.48 -2.15
CA VAL A 240 -14.40 -1.56 -3.56
C VAL A 240 -13.52 -2.54 -4.34
N ALA A 241 -12.22 -2.51 -4.13
CA ALA A 241 -11.30 -3.46 -4.75
C ALA A 241 -11.59 -4.92 -4.36
N CYS A 242 -11.96 -5.17 -3.10
CA CYS A 242 -12.41 -6.50 -2.67
C CYS A 242 -13.67 -6.94 -3.40
N LYS A 243 -14.66 -6.06 -3.57
CA LYS A 243 -15.87 -6.37 -4.34
C LYS A 243 -15.55 -6.73 -5.79
N VAL A 244 -14.65 -5.99 -6.46
CA VAL A 244 -14.22 -6.25 -7.85
C VAL A 244 -13.64 -7.67 -7.99
N ILE A 245 -12.89 -8.16 -7.01
CA ILE A 245 -12.32 -9.52 -7.04
C ILE A 245 -13.21 -10.58 -6.35
N ASN A 246 -14.48 -10.28 -6.15
CA ASN A 246 -15.47 -11.16 -5.51
C ASN A 246 -15.03 -11.67 -4.12
N LEU A 247 -14.27 -10.86 -3.39
CA LEU A 247 -13.86 -11.11 -2.02
C LEU A 247 -14.80 -10.35 -1.07
N ASN A 248 -15.43 -11.07 -0.12
CA ASN A 248 -16.20 -10.40 0.92
C ASN A 248 -15.29 -9.48 1.76
N PRO A 249 -15.48 -8.13 1.73
CA PRO A 249 -14.63 -7.21 2.46
C PRO A 249 -14.60 -7.47 3.97
N ASN A 250 -15.71 -7.93 4.56
CA ASN A 250 -15.80 -8.27 5.98
C ASN A 250 -14.91 -9.47 6.39
N LYS A 251 -14.34 -10.21 5.43
CA LYS A 251 -13.35 -11.28 5.68
C LYS A 251 -11.89 -10.79 5.60
N VAL A 252 -11.68 -9.52 5.28
CA VAL A 252 -10.34 -8.93 5.17
C VAL A 252 -9.94 -8.30 6.50
N PRO A 253 -8.88 -8.76 7.17
CA PRO A 253 -8.51 -8.30 8.51
C PRO A 253 -8.31 -6.79 8.63
N THR A 254 -7.70 -6.13 7.64
CA THR A 254 -7.54 -4.66 7.64
C THR A 254 -8.88 -3.94 7.56
N VAL A 255 -9.82 -4.45 6.76
CA VAL A 255 -11.18 -3.88 6.64
C VAL A 255 -11.95 -4.04 7.95
N GLN A 256 -11.85 -5.20 8.60
CA GLN A 256 -12.46 -5.42 9.92
C GLN A 256 -11.96 -4.40 10.97
N ARG A 257 -10.64 -4.14 11.00
CA ARG A 257 -10.08 -3.11 11.90
C ARG A 257 -10.59 -1.71 11.57
N CYS A 258 -10.77 -1.40 10.27
CA CYS A 258 -11.34 -0.12 9.85
C CYS A 258 -12.81 0.03 10.30
N ILE A 259 -13.61 -1.02 10.23
CA ILE A 259 -15.00 -1.04 10.73
C ILE A 259 -15.03 -0.81 12.24
N GLU A 260 -14.28 -1.59 13.02
CA GLU A 260 -14.22 -1.47 14.48
C GLU A 260 -13.73 -0.10 14.98
N ARG A 261 -12.98 0.62 14.14
CA ARG A 261 -12.52 1.99 14.42
C ARG A 261 -13.45 3.07 13.87
N ASN A 262 -14.61 2.71 13.34
CA ASN A 262 -15.56 3.63 12.72
C ASN A 262 -14.96 4.45 11.55
N LEU A 263 -13.90 3.93 10.88
CA LEU A 263 -13.32 4.54 9.69
C LEU A 263 -14.17 4.30 8.44
N ILE A 264 -14.93 3.21 8.43
CA ILE A 264 -15.97 2.86 7.45
C ILE A 264 -17.12 2.18 8.17
N LYS A 265 -18.32 2.24 7.64
CA LYS A 265 -19.48 1.51 8.19
C LYS A 265 -19.41 0.02 7.83
N GLU A 266 -19.99 -0.82 8.68
CA GLU A 266 -20.01 -2.28 8.49
C GLU A 266 -20.82 -2.72 7.27
N ASP A 267 -21.88 -2.00 6.94
CA ASP A 267 -22.74 -2.19 5.77
C ASP A 267 -22.22 -1.51 4.51
N PHE A 268 -21.10 -0.75 4.64
CA PHE A 268 -20.50 0.06 3.57
C PHE A 268 -21.42 1.10 2.95
N SER A 269 -22.50 1.48 3.63
CA SER A 269 -23.48 2.49 3.15
C SER A 269 -22.90 3.90 3.05
N ASP A 270 -21.73 4.13 3.66
CA ASP A 270 -20.97 5.38 3.58
C ASP A 270 -20.01 5.46 2.37
N ILE A 271 -19.96 4.41 1.54
CA ILE A 271 -19.12 4.35 0.34
C ILE A 271 -19.99 4.57 -0.90
N CYS A 272 -19.60 5.54 -1.72
CA CYS A 272 -20.21 5.83 -3.02
C CYS A 272 -19.24 5.45 -4.14
N ILE A 273 -19.64 4.56 -5.03
CA ILE A 273 -18.86 4.17 -6.21
C ILE A 273 -19.27 5.08 -7.37
N LEU A 274 -18.30 5.72 -7.98
CA LEU A 274 -18.47 6.65 -9.11
C LEU A 274 -17.78 6.07 -10.36
N GLY A 275 -18.29 6.43 -11.51
CA GLY A 275 -17.71 6.00 -12.78
C GLY A 275 -18.43 4.79 -13.37
N ASP A 276 -17.69 3.74 -13.69
CA ASP A 276 -18.25 2.56 -14.33
C ASP A 276 -19.00 1.66 -13.32
N ASN A 277 -19.94 0.87 -13.83
CA ASN A 277 -20.73 -0.02 -12.99
C ASN A 277 -19.84 -1.18 -12.46
N ILE A 278 -19.79 -1.35 -11.16
CA ILE A 278 -18.96 -2.39 -10.53
C ILE A 278 -19.40 -3.81 -10.90
N ASP A 279 -20.72 -4.04 -11.10
CA ASP A 279 -21.25 -5.38 -11.38
C ASP A 279 -20.72 -5.94 -12.71
N ASP A 280 -20.39 -5.06 -13.66
CA ASP A 280 -19.78 -5.45 -14.94
C ASP A 280 -18.28 -5.79 -14.82
N MET A 281 -17.68 -5.53 -13.66
CA MET A 281 -16.24 -5.68 -13.42
C MET A 281 -15.89 -6.76 -12.41
N VAL A 282 -16.88 -7.45 -11.83
CA VAL A 282 -16.66 -8.49 -10.84
C VAL A 282 -16.02 -9.73 -11.45
N ILE A 283 -14.85 -10.11 -10.93
CA ILE A 283 -14.13 -11.32 -11.31
C ILE A 283 -14.48 -12.44 -10.34
N LYS A 284 -15.40 -13.32 -10.74
CA LYS A 284 -15.98 -14.37 -9.88
C LYS A 284 -15.00 -15.47 -9.48
N ASP A 285 -13.97 -15.73 -10.30
CA ASP A 285 -13.01 -16.82 -10.18
C ASP A 285 -11.61 -16.36 -9.73
N PHE A 286 -11.50 -15.16 -9.14
CA PHE A 286 -10.24 -14.65 -8.61
C PHE A 286 -9.75 -15.53 -7.45
N LYS A 287 -8.50 -16.01 -7.54
CA LYS A 287 -7.93 -16.95 -6.58
C LYS A 287 -7.47 -16.25 -5.30
N ILE A 288 -8.27 -16.41 -4.25
CA ILE A 288 -7.93 -15.89 -2.92
C ILE A 288 -7.07 -16.93 -2.18
N PRO A 289 -5.97 -16.54 -1.53
CA PRO A 289 -5.14 -17.48 -0.77
C PRO A 289 -5.95 -18.09 0.38
N LYS A 290 -5.76 -19.38 0.62
CA LYS A 290 -6.26 -19.99 1.86
C LYS A 290 -5.40 -19.43 3.00
N ASN A 291 -6.03 -18.77 3.98
CA ASN A 291 -5.34 -18.17 5.12
C ASN A 291 -4.37 -19.16 5.75
N LYS A 292 -3.09 -18.85 5.65
CA LYS A 292 -2.02 -19.56 6.34
C LYS A 292 -1.61 -18.68 7.53
N SER A 293 -1.41 -19.29 8.69
CA SER A 293 -1.02 -18.57 9.89
C SER A 293 0.29 -17.78 9.67
N ILE A 294 0.47 -16.77 10.48
CA ILE A 294 1.44 -15.67 10.41
C ILE A 294 2.91 -16.10 10.49
N SER A 295 3.23 -17.35 10.78
CA SER A 295 4.61 -17.75 10.90
C SER A 295 5.34 -17.59 9.55
N PHE A 296 6.22 -16.61 9.48
CA PHE A 296 7.14 -16.37 8.35
C PHE A 296 8.00 -17.61 8.04
N LEU A 297 8.16 -18.49 9.02
CA LEU A 297 8.98 -19.71 8.96
C LEU A 297 8.15 -20.97 8.70
N ARG A 298 6.82 -20.87 8.63
CA ARG A 298 5.94 -22.03 8.48
C ARG A 298 6.11 -22.68 7.11
N GLY A 299 6.60 -23.89 7.13
CA GLY A 299 6.90 -24.68 5.93
C GLY A 299 8.36 -24.65 5.47
N MET A 300 9.19 -23.75 6.06
CA MET A 300 10.65 -23.76 5.82
C MET A 300 11.42 -24.54 6.90
N ILE A 301 10.84 -24.69 8.10
CA ILE A 301 11.47 -25.39 9.22
C ILE A 301 10.45 -26.24 9.98
N PRO A 302 10.89 -27.29 10.70
CA PRO A 302 10.03 -28.11 11.55
C PRO A 302 9.31 -27.28 12.60
N LYS A 303 8.05 -27.60 12.90
CA LYS A 303 7.16 -26.86 13.79
C LYS A 303 7.76 -26.58 15.19
N ASN A 304 8.52 -27.54 15.73
CA ASN A 304 9.18 -27.40 17.03
C ASN A 304 10.31 -26.38 17.00
N LEU A 305 11.04 -26.27 15.88
CA LEU A 305 12.11 -25.31 15.68
C LEU A 305 11.54 -23.90 15.43
N GLU A 306 10.41 -23.82 14.75
CA GLU A 306 9.65 -22.58 14.55
C GLU A 306 9.20 -21.96 15.88
N VAL A 307 8.59 -22.77 16.75
CA VAL A 307 8.19 -22.33 18.10
C VAL A 307 9.39 -21.87 18.93
N TYR A 308 10.51 -22.60 18.85
CA TYR A 308 11.74 -22.24 19.58
C TYR A 308 12.35 -20.92 19.07
N ILE A 309 12.42 -20.72 17.75
CA ILE A 309 12.94 -19.50 17.12
C ILE A 309 12.04 -18.30 17.43
N ASN A 310 10.74 -18.45 17.29
CA ASN A 310 9.78 -17.40 17.64
C ASN A 310 9.87 -17.00 19.13
N LYS A 311 10.05 -17.97 20.01
CA LYS A 311 10.22 -17.75 21.45
C LYS A 311 11.55 -17.06 21.82
N LYS A 312 12.61 -17.28 21.02
CA LYS A 312 13.95 -16.69 21.22
C LYS A 312 14.06 -15.30 20.59
N LEU A 313 13.35 -15.05 19.49
CA LEU A 313 13.28 -13.76 18.80
C LEU A 313 12.21 -12.82 19.38
N ALA A 314 11.23 -13.35 20.12
CA ALA A 314 10.31 -12.53 20.87
C ALA A 314 11.09 -11.67 21.87
N GLY A 315 11.08 -10.36 21.68
CA GLY A 315 11.75 -9.41 22.57
C GLY A 315 11.21 -9.56 23.98
N LYS A 316 12.04 -10.01 24.91
CA LYS A 316 11.69 -10.01 26.32
C LYS A 316 11.87 -8.61 26.87
N PRO A 317 10.91 -8.06 27.64
CA PRO A 317 11.13 -6.80 28.35
C PRO A 317 12.29 -6.98 29.32
N VAL A 318 13.37 -6.23 29.12
CA VAL A 318 14.50 -6.18 30.04
C VAL A 318 14.30 -4.96 30.93
N ILE A 319 14.01 -5.21 32.22
CA ILE A 319 13.92 -4.15 33.20
C ILE A 319 15.34 -3.72 33.56
N ASN A 320 15.71 -2.50 33.19
CA ASN A 320 16.96 -1.92 33.61
C ASN A 320 16.79 -1.36 35.03
N TYR A 321 17.16 -2.17 36.04
CA TYR A 321 17.02 -1.83 37.45
C TYR A 321 17.78 -0.55 37.87
N LYS A 322 18.78 -0.11 37.11
CA LYS A 322 19.50 1.17 37.34
C LYS A 322 18.73 2.41 36.86
N LYS A 323 17.71 2.23 36.04
CA LYS A 323 16.86 3.30 35.50
C LYS A 323 15.39 3.18 35.93
N CYS A 324 15.06 2.20 36.77
CA CYS A 324 13.72 2.03 37.30
C CYS A 324 13.53 3.03 38.44
N VAL A 325 12.71 4.04 38.21
CA VAL A 325 12.21 4.93 39.25
C VAL A 325 10.97 4.25 39.83
N LYS A 326 11.05 3.88 41.14
CA LYS A 326 9.90 3.37 41.90
C LYS A 326 8.82 4.45 42.04
#